data_018f47f035c2fac9a2f94c2ae28351aa
#
_entry.id   018f47f035c2fac9a2f94c2ae28351aa
#
_cell.length_a   1.000
_cell.length_b   1.000
_cell.length_c   1.000
_cell.angle_alpha   90.00
_cell.angle_beta   90.00
_cell.angle_gamma   90.00
#
_symmetry.space_group_name_H-M   'P 1'
#
loop_
_entity.id
_entity.type
_entity.pdbx_description
1 polymer ?
#
loop_
_entity_poly.entity_id
_entity_poly.type
_entity_poly.pdbx_seq_one_letter_code
_entity_poly.pdbx_strand_id
1 'polypeptide(L)'
;VAENDTTGESEGNYTYYESGLATWYGSGAQGNYTASGEIFNMYDYTAAHKTLPFGTVCRVTDTDTGKSVVVRINDRGPFGAGRVIDLSYQAASDIGMISKGVANVTVEVLSK
;
A
#
# COMPACT_ATOMS: atom_id res chain seq x y z
N VAL A 1 -11.82 4.81 -9.02
CA VAL A 1 -11.64 4.99 -9.15
C VAL A 1 -11.23 5.08 -9.24
N ALA A 2 -11.18 4.94 -9.09
CA ALA A 2 -10.82 5.17 -9.24
C ALA A 2 -10.28 5.37 -9.38
N GLU A 3 -10.29 5.35 -9.48
CA GLU A 3 -9.73 5.57 -9.66
C GLU A 3 -8.98 5.89 -9.33
N ASN A 4 -9.69 5.94 -9.51
CA ASN A 4 -8.75 6.63 -8.72
C ASN A 4 -7.63 7.22 -9.58
N ASP A 5 -6.92 8.19 -9.05
CA ASP A 5 -5.86 8.84 -9.80
C ASP A 5 -4.80 7.88 -10.28
N THR A 6 -4.69 6.73 -9.63
CA THR A 6 -3.76 5.69 -10.02
C THR A 6 -4.36 4.76 -11.03
N THR A 7 -5.56 5.05 -11.50
CA THR A 7 -6.30 4.16 -12.37
C THR A 7 -5.51 3.77 -13.61
N GLY A 8 -4.80 4.72 -14.20
CA GLY A 8 -4.01 4.41 -15.39
C GLY A 8 -2.91 3.41 -15.11
N GLU A 9 -2.35 3.43 -13.91
CA GLU A 9 -1.27 2.52 -13.56
C GLU A 9 -1.78 1.12 -13.30
N SER A 10 -3.05 0.94 -12.97
CA SER A 10 -3.57 -0.39 -12.73
C SER A 10 -3.52 -1.27 -13.97
N GLU A 11 -3.34 -0.67 -15.14
CA GLU A 11 -3.25 -1.41 -16.39
C GLU A 11 -1.81 -1.58 -16.87
N GLY A 12 -0.83 -1.19 -16.07
CA GLY A 12 0.56 -1.35 -16.43
C GLY A 12 1.04 -2.78 -16.25
N ASN A 13 2.32 -2.96 -16.52
CA ASN A 13 2.97 -4.24 -16.35
C ASN A 13 3.44 -4.39 -14.91
N TYR A 14 2.74 -5.21 -14.14
CA TYR A 14 3.09 -5.47 -12.75
C TYR A 14 3.84 -6.80 -12.67
N THR A 15 4.91 -6.80 -11.89
CA THR A 15 5.73 -7.98 -11.68
C THR A 15 5.70 -8.33 -10.20
N TYR A 16 5.50 -9.61 -9.90
CA TYR A 16 5.52 -10.09 -8.51
C TYR A 16 6.81 -9.66 -7.83
N TYR A 17 6.70 -9.15 -6.62
CA TYR A 17 7.85 -8.74 -5.83
C TYR A 17 7.96 -9.56 -4.54
N GLU A 18 6.90 -9.61 -3.74
CA GLU A 18 6.93 -10.38 -2.50
C GLU A 18 5.52 -10.64 -2.00
N SER A 19 5.40 -11.57 -1.03
CA SER A 19 4.15 -11.87 -0.35
C SER A 19 4.39 -11.82 1.14
N GLY A 20 3.35 -11.53 1.89
CA GLY A 20 3.41 -11.50 3.33
C GLY A 20 2.21 -10.82 3.92
N LEU A 21 2.35 -10.33 5.15
CA LEU A 21 1.26 -9.67 5.84
C LEU A 21 1.28 -8.18 5.55
N ALA A 22 0.11 -7.64 5.26
CA ALA A 22 -0.12 -6.19 5.21
C ALA A 22 -0.81 -5.76 6.49
N THR A 23 -0.45 -4.58 6.95
CA THR A 23 -1.16 -3.87 8.00
C THR A 23 -1.57 -2.51 7.45
N TRP A 24 -2.19 -1.67 8.28
CA TRP A 24 -2.55 -0.32 7.83
C TRP A 24 -2.40 0.68 8.96
N TYR A 25 -2.27 1.94 8.60
CA TYR A 25 -2.18 3.03 9.55
C TYR A 25 -3.06 4.17 9.07
N GLY A 26 -3.51 5.00 10.00
CA GLY A 26 -4.53 5.98 9.69
C GLY A 26 -4.45 7.22 10.57
N SER A 27 -5.51 7.48 11.35
CA SER A 27 -5.69 8.77 12.01
C SER A 27 -4.53 9.15 12.94
N GLY A 28 -3.86 8.17 13.52
CA GLY A 28 -2.73 8.46 14.41
C GLY A 28 -1.53 9.08 13.69
N ALA A 29 -1.42 8.87 12.38
CA ALA A 29 -0.32 9.42 11.59
C ALA A 29 -0.76 10.62 10.75
N GLN A 30 -2.05 10.94 10.73
CA GLN A 30 -2.60 11.98 9.88
C GLN A 30 -1.90 13.32 10.14
N GLY A 31 -1.41 13.94 9.07
CA GLY A 31 -0.76 15.24 9.15
C GLY A 31 0.71 15.20 9.50
N ASN A 32 1.25 14.03 9.85
CA ASN A 32 2.67 13.88 10.13
C ASN A 32 3.47 13.73 8.85
N TYR A 33 4.77 14.04 8.91
CA TYR A 33 5.64 13.81 7.78
C TYR A 33 5.97 12.32 7.67
N THR A 34 5.95 11.83 6.43
CA THR A 34 6.44 10.48 6.15
C THR A 34 7.94 10.51 5.93
N ALA A 35 8.55 9.33 5.80
CA ALA A 35 10.00 9.24 5.58
C ALA A 35 10.42 9.89 4.25
N SER A 36 9.51 10.00 3.28
CA SER A 36 9.81 10.66 2.01
C SER A 36 9.77 12.18 2.10
N GLY A 37 9.29 12.73 3.23
CA GLY A 37 9.12 14.16 3.39
C GLY A 37 7.73 14.67 3.03
N GLU A 38 6.85 13.80 2.56
CA GLU A 38 5.47 14.18 2.29
C GLU A 38 4.68 14.22 3.60
N ILE A 39 3.64 15.03 3.61
CA ILE A 39 2.69 15.00 4.72
C ILE A 39 1.73 13.83 4.48
N PHE A 40 1.59 12.96 5.48
CA PHE A 40 0.70 11.81 5.34
C PHE A 40 -0.76 12.23 5.32
N ASN A 41 -1.48 11.74 4.32
CA ASN A 41 -2.92 11.88 4.22
C ASN A 41 -3.51 10.47 4.15
N MET A 42 -4.25 10.07 5.19
CA MET A 42 -4.80 8.71 5.28
C MET A 42 -5.79 8.39 4.16
N TYR A 43 -6.28 9.39 3.47
CA TYR A 43 -7.23 9.19 2.37
C TYR A 43 -6.57 9.10 1.00
N ASP A 44 -5.24 9.20 0.93
CA ASP A 44 -4.48 8.97 -0.30
C ASP A 44 -4.17 7.49 -0.46
N TYR A 45 -3.84 7.10 -1.68
CA TYR A 45 -3.43 5.73 -2.01
C TYR A 45 -1.93 5.61 -1.89
N THR A 46 -1.46 5.43 -0.65
CA THR A 46 -0.03 5.33 -0.35
C THR A 46 0.24 4.19 0.61
N ALA A 47 1.53 3.85 0.74
CA ALA A 47 1.94 2.77 1.63
C ALA A 47 3.37 2.97 2.09
N ALA A 48 3.71 2.31 3.19
CA ALA A 48 5.07 2.20 3.68
C ALA A 48 5.65 0.86 3.25
N HIS A 49 6.91 0.85 2.85
CA HIS A 49 7.65 -0.35 2.48
C HIS A 49 9.07 -0.21 3.00
N LYS A 50 9.69 -1.36 3.34
CA LYS A 50 11.01 -1.34 3.98
C LYS A 50 12.10 -0.83 3.06
N THR A 51 12.06 -1.18 1.78
CA THR A 51 13.19 -0.96 0.88
C THR A 51 12.85 -0.39 -0.48
N LEU A 52 11.62 -0.54 -0.97
CA LEU A 52 11.28 -0.04 -2.30
C LEU A 52 11.48 1.48 -2.36
N PRO A 53 12.04 2.00 -3.44
CA PRO A 53 12.25 3.44 -3.57
C PRO A 53 10.95 4.23 -3.42
N PHE A 54 11.05 5.41 -2.86
CA PHE A 54 9.88 6.31 -2.80
C PHE A 54 9.41 6.63 -4.22
N GLY A 55 8.09 6.63 -4.40
CA GLY A 55 7.51 6.84 -5.71
C GLY A 55 7.23 5.53 -6.46
N THR A 56 7.72 4.40 -5.96
CA THR A 56 7.39 3.11 -6.57
C THR A 56 5.89 2.88 -6.49
N VAL A 57 5.30 2.44 -7.59
CA VAL A 57 3.88 2.13 -7.68
C VAL A 57 3.72 0.62 -7.57
N CYS A 58 2.86 0.19 -6.67
CA CYS A 58 2.63 -1.23 -6.37
C CYS A 58 1.16 -1.56 -6.47
N ARG A 59 0.87 -2.78 -6.93
CA ARG A 59 -0.47 -3.35 -6.80
C ARG A 59 -0.44 -4.35 -5.66
N VAL A 60 -1.30 -4.15 -4.67
CA VAL A 60 -1.38 -4.99 -3.49
C VAL A 60 -2.70 -5.75 -3.55
N THR A 61 -2.62 -7.06 -3.52
CA THR A 61 -3.79 -7.94 -3.66
C THR A 61 -3.94 -8.77 -2.40
N ASP A 62 -5.14 -8.70 -1.80
CA ASP A 62 -5.51 -9.61 -0.70
C ASP A 62 -5.73 -10.99 -1.29
N THR A 63 -4.91 -11.96 -0.89
CA THR A 63 -4.96 -13.28 -1.50
C THR A 63 -6.18 -14.08 -1.08
N ASP A 64 -6.83 -13.71 0.01
CA ASP A 64 -8.03 -14.40 0.47
C ASP A 64 -9.28 -13.96 -0.27
N THR A 65 -9.33 -12.71 -0.71
CA THR A 65 -10.52 -12.15 -1.35
C THR A 65 -10.33 -11.86 -2.83
N GLY A 66 -9.10 -11.68 -3.27
CA GLY A 66 -8.78 -11.27 -4.63
C GLY A 66 -8.90 -9.77 -4.87
N LYS A 67 -9.28 -9.00 -3.87
CA LYS A 67 -9.37 -7.53 -4.02
C LYS A 67 -7.98 -6.92 -4.06
N SER A 68 -7.80 -5.92 -4.90
CA SER A 68 -6.50 -5.27 -5.05
C SER A 68 -6.65 -3.75 -5.05
N VAL A 69 -5.52 -3.10 -4.78
CA VAL A 69 -5.43 -1.64 -4.78
C VAL A 69 -4.05 -1.25 -5.25
N VAL A 70 -3.96 -0.12 -5.94
CA VAL A 70 -2.68 0.43 -6.41
C VAL A 70 -2.28 1.56 -5.48
N VAL A 71 -1.03 1.50 -4.99
CA VAL A 71 -0.52 2.47 -4.04
C VAL A 71 0.86 2.96 -4.48
N ARG A 72 1.24 4.12 -3.96
CA ARG A 72 2.57 4.71 -4.17
C ARG A 72 3.33 4.63 -2.84
N ILE A 73 4.57 4.17 -2.90
CA ILE A 73 5.40 4.06 -1.70
C ILE A 73 5.93 5.44 -1.33
N ASN A 74 5.63 5.89 -0.11
CA ASN A 74 6.09 7.20 0.38
C ASN A 74 6.61 7.17 1.81
N ASP A 75 6.74 5.98 2.41
CA ASP A 75 7.16 5.88 3.80
C ASP A 75 7.96 4.59 4.00
N ARG A 76 8.57 4.46 5.19
CA ARG A 76 9.37 3.29 5.56
C ARG A 76 8.68 2.50 6.67
N GLY A 77 8.80 1.19 6.57
CA GLY A 77 8.17 0.22 7.46
C GLY A 77 7.35 -0.75 6.62
N PRO A 78 6.64 -1.65 7.24
CA PRO A 78 6.60 -1.98 8.66
C PRO A 78 7.86 -2.76 9.08
N PHE A 79 8.16 -2.75 10.39
CA PHE A 79 9.38 -3.38 10.86
C PHE A 79 9.13 -4.67 11.64
N GLY A 80 7.88 -5.11 11.75
CA GLY A 80 7.55 -6.37 12.38
C GLY A 80 7.84 -7.56 11.48
N ALA A 81 8.11 -8.70 12.11
CA ALA A 81 8.41 -9.93 11.36
C ALA A 81 7.19 -10.35 10.53
N GLY A 82 7.44 -10.78 9.29
CA GLY A 82 6.39 -11.26 8.40
C GLY A 82 5.56 -10.19 7.74
N ARG A 83 5.71 -8.94 8.17
CA ARG A 83 4.98 -7.82 7.57
C ARG A 83 5.78 -7.24 6.43
N VAL A 84 5.12 -7.01 5.31
CA VAL A 84 5.82 -6.56 4.10
C VAL A 84 5.38 -5.18 3.65
N ILE A 85 4.18 -4.74 4.00
CA ILE A 85 3.67 -3.45 3.56
C ILE A 85 2.66 -2.92 4.57
N ASP A 86 2.63 -1.60 4.71
CA ASP A 86 1.73 -0.93 5.64
C ASP A 86 0.94 0.07 4.83
N LEU A 87 -0.35 -0.20 4.65
CA LEU A 87 -1.20 0.57 3.75
C LEU A 87 -1.80 1.77 4.45
N SER A 88 -2.07 2.83 3.68
CA SER A 88 -2.90 3.91 4.19
C SER A 88 -4.30 3.39 4.50
N TYR A 89 -5.05 4.15 5.29
CA TYR A 89 -6.44 3.81 5.61
C TYR A 89 -7.26 3.59 4.33
N GLN A 90 -7.16 4.51 3.38
CA GLN A 90 -7.96 4.42 2.14
C GLN A 90 -7.62 3.16 1.36
N ALA A 91 -6.35 2.85 1.21
CA ALA A 91 -5.93 1.65 0.49
C ALA A 91 -6.45 0.39 1.19
N ALA A 92 -6.31 0.35 2.51
CA ALA A 92 -6.80 -0.79 3.29
C ALA A 92 -8.31 -0.94 3.21
N SER A 93 -9.01 0.19 3.20
CA SER A 93 -10.48 0.19 3.07
C SER A 93 -10.90 -0.40 1.73
N ASP A 94 -10.20 -0.05 0.66
CA ASP A 94 -10.56 -0.51 -0.68
C ASP A 94 -10.44 -2.03 -0.83
N ILE A 95 -9.53 -2.67 -0.11
CA ILE A 95 -9.42 -4.13 -0.15
C ILE A 95 -10.14 -4.81 1.02
N GLY A 96 -10.89 -4.04 1.81
CA GLY A 96 -11.78 -4.61 2.82
C GLY A 96 -11.09 -5.11 4.06
N MET A 97 -9.89 -4.61 4.39
CA MET A 97 -9.14 -5.16 5.52
C MET A 97 -9.20 -4.32 6.80
N ILE A 98 -10.03 -3.27 6.83
CA ILE A 98 -10.04 -2.38 7.99
C ILE A 98 -10.42 -3.15 9.27
N SER A 99 -11.49 -3.93 9.21
CA SER A 99 -11.97 -4.62 10.41
C SER A 99 -11.06 -5.75 10.84
N LYS A 100 -10.36 -6.39 9.91
CA LYS A 100 -9.47 -7.49 10.28
C LYS A 100 -8.05 -7.03 10.63
N GLY A 101 -7.68 -5.82 10.30
CA GLY A 101 -6.41 -5.23 10.70
C GLY A 101 -5.18 -5.73 9.97
N VAL A 102 -5.16 -6.98 9.56
CA VAL A 102 -4.06 -7.58 8.80
C VAL A 102 -4.65 -8.40 7.67
N ALA A 103 -3.87 -8.59 6.62
CA ALA A 103 -4.28 -9.40 5.48
C ALA A 103 -3.07 -10.06 4.86
N ASN A 104 -3.25 -11.27 4.31
CA ASN A 104 -2.24 -11.89 3.48
C ASN A 104 -2.31 -11.27 2.10
N VAL A 105 -1.21 -10.74 1.63
CA VAL A 105 -1.19 -10.03 0.34
C VAL A 105 -0.02 -10.46 -0.51
N THR A 106 -0.17 -10.24 -1.83
CA THR A 106 0.96 -10.20 -2.74
C THR A 106 1.21 -8.75 -3.11
N VAL A 107 2.47 -8.41 -3.30
CA VAL A 107 2.91 -7.08 -3.73
C VAL A 107 3.54 -7.23 -5.10
N GLU A 108 3.02 -6.50 -6.06
CA GLU A 108 3.55 -6.44 -7.40
C GLU A 108 4.01 -5.02 -7.69
N VAL A 109 5.10 -4.89 -8.42
CA VAL A 109 5.71 -3.58 -8.71
C VAL A 109 5.46 -3.24 -10.17
N LEU A 110 5.01 -2.01 -10.41
CA LEU A 110 4.80 -1.52 -11.76
C LEU A 110 6.14 -1.32 -12.45
N SER A 111 6.28 -1.95 -13.59
CA SER A 111 7.44 -1.81 -14.44
C SER A 111 7.31 -0.53 -15.26
N LYS A 112 8.35 0.23 -15.29
CA LYS A 112 8.36 1.51 -16.02
C LYS A 112 9.10 1.41 -17.31
#